data_0976a8e3199bee016503739aa2803d58
#
_entry.id   0976a8e3199bee016503739aa2803d58
#
_cell.length_a   1.000
_cell.length_b   1.000
_cell.length_c   1.000
_cell.angle_alpha   90.00
_cell.angle_beta   90.00
_cell.angle_gamma   90.00
#
_symmetry.space_group_name_H-M   'P 1'
#
loop_
_entity.id
_entity.type
_entity.pdbx_description
1 polymer ?
#
loop_
_entity_poly.entity_id
_entity_poly.type
_entity_poly.pdbx_seq_one_letter_code
_entity_poly.pdbx_strand_id
1 'polypeptide(L)'
;MKLSTTLRYRAAIVACSSTLVAGAFLATGPSANAAAANPYHLITPGTLTVGMDLQFKPEMYTTTGGKPAGYDVQLLKLLATKMKVKLNIENLAFNGLIPGLQAKKFDLVSVGLTPTALRKKAVSFSRSYVPYELVLAATKKSTIAPTIAAWNTAGVTITSLQGSTDESLVKSDFPKATSDTFPDDTTALLQVSTGRANGAVVEDYILGQFNKANSNVLKEVKFSTPLSIAYGSYAVQKGNTALVSYLNKFICGAQTSGQMAKAYESTEGASSLPKMPAC
;
A
#
# COMPACT_ATOMS: atom_id res chain seq x y z
N MET A 1 -74.46 39.43 -11.41
CA MET A 1 -74.97 39.49 -12.83
C MET A 1 -74.61 38.14 -13.43
N LYS A 2 -75.56 37.18 -13.48
CA LYS A 2 -76.28 36.62 -14.65
C LYS A 2 -75.22 35.99 -15.62
N LEU A 3 -75.29 34.76 -16.13
CA LEU A 3 -76.25 33.70 -16.41
C LEU A 3 -75.50 32.41 -16.60
N SER A 4 -75.82 31.27 -16.06
CA SER A 4 -76.63 30.15 -16.49
C SER A 4 -76.53 29.79 -17.98
N THR A 5 -76.07 28.57 -18.30
CA THR A 5 -76.79 27.75 -19.28
C THR A 5 -76.35 26.30 -19.18
N THR A 6 -77.30 25.45 -18.81
CA THR A 6 -77.29 24.00 -18.88
C THR A 6 -77.49 23.54 -20.31
N LEU A 7 -76.81 22.48 -20.76
CA LEU A 7 -77.26 21.71 -21.90
C LEU A 7 -77.10 20.19 -21.66
N ARG A 8 -78.22 19.50 -21.63
CA ARG A 8 -78.38 18.03 -21.59
C ARG A 8 -78.38 17.47 -23.00
N TYR A 9 -77.64 16.39 -23.29
CA TYR A 9 -77.99 15.44 -24.32
C TYR A 9 -77.46 14.07 -23.97
N ARG A 10 -78.31 13.19 -23.67
CA ARG A 10 -78.92 11.94 -24.24
C ARG A 10 -77.86 10.84 -24.55
N ALA A 11 -78.14 9.75 -23.89
CA ALA A 11 -77.51 8.44 -24.08
C ALA A 11 -77.77 7.85 -25.45
N ALA A 12 -76.76 7.15 -25.95
CA ALA A 12 -76.91 6.10 -26.97
C ALA A 12 -76.09 4.91 -26.53
N ILE A 13 -76.79 3.84 -26.20
CA ILE A 13 -76.28 2.51 -25.90
C ILE A 13 -76.01 1.84 -27.27
N VAL A 14 -74.79 1.48 -27.52
CA VAL A 14 -74.41 0.51 -28.55
C VAL A 14 -73.68 -0.64 -27.88
N ALA A 15 -74.37 -1.74 -27.79
CA ALA A 15 -73.76 -3.03 -27.43
C ALA A 15 -72.93 -3.54 -28.60
N CYS A 16 -71.66 -3.82 -28.37
CA CYS A 16 -70.86 -4.60 -29.33
C CYS A 16 -70.00 -5.58 -28.58
N SER A 17 -70.07 -6.78 -29.03
CA SER A 17 -69.71 -8.07 -28.48
C SER A 17 -68.22 -8.20 -28.15
N SER A 18 -67.95 -8.85 -27.04
CA SER A 18 -66.68 -9.30 -26.50
C SER A 18 -65.96 -10.31 -27.35
N THR A 19 -64.72 -10.02 -27.70
CA THR A 19 -63.71 -11.06 -27.94
C THR A 19 -62.57 -10.88 -26.94
N LEU A 20 -62.50 -11.75 -25.94
CA LEU A 20 -61.37 -11.90 -25.03
C LEU A 20 -60.15 -12.43 -25.80
N VAL A 21 -59.21 -11.57 -26.12
CA VAL A 21 -57.84 -11.98 -26.43
C VAL A 21 -57.04 -11.94 -25.14
N ALA A 22 -56.78 -13.11 -24.56
CA ALA A 22 -55.88 -13.28 -23.45
C ALA A 22 -54.42 -13.04 -23.94
N GLY A 23 -54.01 -11.79 -23.96
CA GLY A 23 -52.61 -11.40 -24.14
C GLY A 23 -51.82 -11.67 -22.86
N ALA A 24 -51.02 -12.71 -22.84
CA ALA A 24 -50.04 -12.94 -21.80
C ALA A 24 -49.03 -11.78 -21.83
N PHE A 25 -49.23 -10.78 -20.98
CA PHE A 25 -48.18 -9.82 -20.64
C PHE A 25 -47.07 -10.57 -19.89
N LEU A 26 -46.03 -11.00 -20.60
CA LEU A 26 -44.73 -11.31 -19.99
C LEU A 26 -44.24 -9.99 -19.37
N ALA A 27 -44.52 -9.81 -18.08
CA ALA A 27 -43.87 -8.77 -17.29
C ALA A 27 -42.37 -9.09 -17.25
N THR A 28 -41.62 -8.49 -18.17
CA THR A 28 -40.19 -8.35 -18.00
C THR A 28 -39.96 -7.38 -16.86
N GLY A 29 -40.02 -7.92 -15.64
CA GLY A 29 -39.59 -7.16 -14.46
C GLY A 29 -38.17 -6.65 -14.69
N PRO A 30 -37.86 -5.45 -14.20
CA PRO A 30 -36.49 -4.97 -14.27
C PRO A 30 -35.58 -6.04 -13.67
N SER A 31 -34.60 -6.55 -14.46
CA SER A 31 -33.59 -7.43 -13.96
C SER A 31 -32.98 -6.77 -12.73
N ALA A 32 -33.25 -7.30 -11.55
CA ALA A 32 -32.57 -6.87 -10.34
C ALA A 32 -31.08 -6.98 -10.66
N ASN A 33 -30.43 -5.82 -10.74
CA ASN A 33 -28.98 -5.76 -10.87
C ASN A 33 -28.45 -6.55 -9.67
N ALA A 34 -28.03 -7.78 -9.90
CA ALA A 34 -27.41 -8.59 -8.87
C ALA A 34 -26.23 -7.76 -8.38
N ALA A 35 -26.33 -7.23 -7.17
CA ALA A 35 -25.25 -6.45 -6.56
C ALA A 35 -23.98 -7.26 -6.74
N ALA A 36 -22.99 -6.70 -7.43
CA ALA A 36 -21.77 -7.40 -7.75
C ALA A 36 -21.23 -8.05 -6.46
N ALA A 37 -21.04 -9.36 -6.48
CA ALA A 37 -20.59 -10.08 -5.30
C ALA A 37 -19.31 -9.42 -4.79
N ASN A 38 -19.29 -9.00 -3.53
CA ASN A 38 -18.15 -8.37 -2.86
C ASN A 38 -17.55 -9.32 -1.82
N PRO A 39 -16.96 -10.46 -2.25
CA PRO A 39 -16.50 -11.52 -1.37
C PRO A 39 -15.31 -11.09 -0.50
N TYR A 40 -14.65 -9.99 -0.86
CA TYR A 40 -13.48 -9.46 -0.15
C TYR A 40 -13.80 -8.27 0.74
N HIS A 41 -15.07 -7.89 0.85
CA HIS A 41 -15.55 -6.73 1.61
C HIS A 41 -14.82 -5.43 1.23
N LEU A 42 -14.61 -5.21 -0.08
CA LEU A 42 -14.04 -3.97 -0.59
C LEU A 42 -14.97 -2.80 -0.27
N ILE A 43 -14.39 -1.64 0.04
CA ILE A 43 -15.14 -0.42 0.35
C ILE A 43 -16.02 -0.02 -0.83
N THR A 44 -15.46 -0.10 -2.04
CA THR A 44 -16.20 0.11 -3.29
C THR A 44 -16.26 -1.22 -4.05
N PRO A 45 -17.43 -1.87 -4.18
CA PRO A 45 -17.53 -3.10 -4.95
C PRO A 45 -16.95 -2.95 -6.36
N GLY A 46 -16.12 -3.91 -6.77
CA GLY A 46 -15.46 -3.90 -8.07
C GLY A 46 -14.24 -2.99 -8.20
N THR A 47 -13.80 -2.33 -7.11
CA THR A 47 -12.58 -1.51 -7.09
C THR A 47 -11.75 -1.85 -5.86
N LEU A 48 -10.48 -2.18 -6.06
CA LEU A 48 -9.48 -2.32 -4.99
C LEU A 48 -8.79 -0.98 -4.82
N THR A 49 -9.08 -0.28 -3.72
CA THR A 49 -8.40 0.98 -3.36
C THR A 49 -7.24 0.69 -2.44
N VAL A 50 -6.04 1.17 -2.81
CA VAL A 50 -4.78 0.87 -2.14
C VAL A 50 -4.11 2.16 -1.68
N GLY A 51 -3.83 2.26 -0.38
CA GLY A 51 -2.97 3.30 0.18
C GLY A 51 -1.50 2.93 0.01
N MET A 52 -0.72 3.84 -0.53
CA MET A 52 0.72 3.69 -0.75
C MET A 52 1.44 4.97 -0.37
N ASP A 53 2.72 4.87 -0.07
CA ASP A 53 3.64 6.02 -0.04
C ASP A 53 4.62 5.86 -1.21
N LEU A 54 4.48 6.71 -2.23
CA LEU A 54 5.17 6.57 -3.51
C LEU A 54 6.54 7.29 -3.53
N GLN A 55 7.29 7.18 -2.45
CA GLN A 55 8.66 7.73 -2.34
C GLN A 55 9.77 6.66 -2.41
N PHE A 56 9.43 5.37 -2.27
CA PHE A 56 10.37 4.26 -2.13
C PHE A 56 10.77 3.65 -3.48
N LYS A 57 11.52 4.41 -4.29
CA LYS A 57 12.04 3.88 -5.56
C LYS A 57 13.17 2.88 -5.27
N PRO A 58 13.20 1.73 -5.96
CA PRO A 58 12.38 1.32 -7.11
C PRO A 58 11.14 0.48 -6.73
N GLU A 59 10.92 0.21 -5.44
CA GLU A 59 9.80 -0.62 -4.96
C GLU A 59 8.43 -0.01 -5.31
N MET A 60 8.23 1.27 -4.97
CA MET A 60 7.04 2.05 -5.32
C MET A 60 7.35 3.54 -5.40
N TYR A 61 7.00 4.16 -6.50
CA TYR A 61 7.32 5.57 -6.73
C TYR A 61 6.39 6.23 -7.74
N THR A 62 6.42 7.57 -7.75
CA THR A 62 5.78 8.35 -8.79
C THR A 62 6.76 8.64 -9.93
N THR A 63 6.40 8.27 -11.16
CA THR A 63 7.20 8.60 -12.35
C THR A 63 7.19 10.10 -12.63
N THR A 64 8.09 10.58 -13.51
CA THR A 64 8.08 11.96 -14.00
C THR A 64 6.76 12.36 -14.66
N GLY A 65 5.99 11.39 -15.18
CA GLY A 65 4.65 11.60 -15.72
C GLY A 65 3.52 11.53 -14.68
N GLY A 66 3.83 11.55 -13.38
CA GLY A 66 2.85 11.53 -12.30
C GLY A 66 2.15 10.18 -12.06
N LYS A 67 2.62 9.08 -12.67
CA LYS A 67 1.98 7.77 -12.55
C LYS A 67 2.69 6.88 -11.54
N PRO A 68 1.93 6.09 -10.73
CA PRO A 68 2.52 5.08 -9.86
C PRO A 68 3.29 4.00 -10.66
N ALA A 69 4.47 3.64 -10.18
CA ALA A 69 5.34 2.62 -10.76
C ALA A 69 6.12 1.88 -9.65
N GLY A 70 6.83 0.83 -10.02
CA GLY A 70 7.65 0.02 -9.13
C GLY A 70 7.13 -1.40 -8.96
N TYR A 71 7.87 -2.19 -8.19
CA TYR A 71 7.58 -3.60 -7.92
C TYR A 71 6.18 -3.80 -7.32
N ASP A 72 5.85 -3.07 -6.25
CA ASP A 72 4.55 -3.14 -5.59
C ASP A 72 3.40 -2.84 -6.55
N VAL A 73 3.57 -1.80 -7.39
CA VAL A 73 2.54 -1.40 -8.36
C VAL A 73 2.33 -2.49 -9.42
N GLN A 74 3.38 -3.20 -9.84
CA GLN A 74 3.24 -4.33 -10.76
C GLN A 74 2.49 -5.50 -10.11
N LEU A 75 2.81 -5.84 -8.86
CA LEU A 75 2.08 -6.87 -8.11
C LEU A 75 0.61 -6.49 -7.89
N LEU A 76 0.32 -5.23 -7.59
CA LEU A 76 -1.05 -4.74 -7.41
C LEU A 76 -1.86 -4.80 -8.72
N LYS A 77 -1.26 -4.49 -9.87
CA LYS A 77 -1.91 -4.66 -11.19
C LYS A 77 -2.25 -6.13 -11.46
N LEU A 78 -1.31 -7.04 -11.14
CA LEU A 78 -1.55 -8.48 -11.27
C LEU A 78 -2.65 -8.95 -10.31
N LEU A 79 -2.63 -8.49 -9.06
CA LEU A 79 -3.65 -8.78 -8.05
C LEU A 79 -5.03 -8.32 -8.51
N ALA A 80 -5.18 -7.06 -8.91
CA ALA A 80 -6.46 -6.50 -9.37
C ALA A 80 -7.00 -7.25 -10.60
N THR A 81 -6.12 -7.61 -11.55
CA THR A 81 -6.49 -8.43 -12.70
C THR A 81 -7.03 -9.80 -12.28
N LYS A 82 -6.35 -10.49 -11.34
CA LYS A 82 -6.81 -11.79 -10.83
C LYS A 82 -8.10 -11.68 -10.01
N MET A 83 -8.31 -10.59 -9.30
CA MET A 83 -9.57 -10.28 -8.58
C MET A 83 -10.69 -9.84 -9.52
N LYS A 84 -10.40 -9.49 -10.78
CA LYS A 84 -11.33 -8.90 -11.76
C LYS A 84 -11.95 -7.58 -11.25
N VAL A 85 -11.12 -6.73 -10.64
CA VAL A 85 -11.50 -5.42 -10.11
C VAL A 85 -10.65 -4.31 -10.73
N LYS A 86 -11.11 -3.06 -10.65
CA LYS A 86 -10.31 -1.89 -10.95
C LYS A 86 -9.29 -1.65 -9.83
N LEU A 87 -8.11 -1.13 -10.18
CA LEU A 87 -7.10 -0.70 -9.21
C LEU A 87 -7.16 0.82 -9.08
N ASN A 88 -7.32 1.31 -7.86
CA ASN A 88 -7.15 2.71 -7.48
C ASN A 88 -6.01 2.82 -6.48
N ILE A 89 -5.05 3.72 -6.71
CA ILE A 89 -3.90 3.94 -5.82
C ILE A 89 -4.00 5.34 -5.25
N GLU A 90 -3.96 5.45 -3.92
CA GLU A 90 -3.94 6.69 -3.18
C GLU A 90 -2.58 6.89 -2.52
N ASN A 91 -1.89 7.97 -2.90
CA ASN A 91 -0.60 8.32 -2.35
C ASN A 91 -0.75 9.19 -1.11
N LEU A 92 -0.12 8.77 -0.02
CA LEU A 92 -0.05 9.56 1.22
C LEU A 92 1.19 9.20 2.04
N ALA A 93 1.58 10.07 2.96
CA ALA A 93 2.75 9.86 3.80
C ALA A 93 2.62 8.58 4.66
N PHE A 94 3.74 7.91 4.89
CA PHE A 94 3.84 6.60 5.55
C PHE A 94 3.08 6.52 6.89
N ASN A 95 3.24 7.53 7.75
CA ASN A 95 2.59 7.58 9.05
C ASN A 95 1.05 7.70 8.98
N GLY A 96 0.49 8.10 7.84
CA GLY A 96 -0.94 8.19 7.58
C GLY A 96 -1.58 6.89 7.09
N LEU A 97 -0.79 5.87 6.69
CA LEU A 97 -1.30 4.66 6.04
C LEU A 97 -2.17 3.80 6.97
N ILE A 98 -1.69 3.45 8.17
CA ILE A 98 -2.48 2.66 9.13
C ILE A 98 -3.72 3.42 9.59
N PRO A 99 -3.64 4.69 10.03
CA PRO A 99 -4.84 5.49 10.33
C PRO A 99 -5.84 5.57 9.17
N GLY A 100 -5.37 5.77 7.95
CA GLY A 100 -6.21 5.80 6.76
C GLY A 100 -6.92 4.47 6.49
N LEU A 101 -6.22 3.36 6.67
CA LEU A 101 -6.81 2.02 6.56
C LEU A 101 -7.90 1.79 7.61
N GLN A 102 -7.64 2.17 8.88
CA GLN A 102 -8.63 2.08 9.96
C GLN A 102 -9.87 2.96 9.71
N ALA A 103 -9.66 4.14 9.12
CA ALA A 103 -10.73 5.07 8.71
C ALA A 103 -11.45 4.63 7.42
N LYS A 104 -11.14 3.45 6.88
CA LYS A 104 -11.74 2.90 5.64
C LYS A 104 -11.56 3.81 4.42
N LYS A 105 -10.45 4.53 4.32
CA LYS A 105 -10.13 5.31 3.12
C LYS A 105 -9.73 4.41 1.95
N PHE A 106 -9.12 3.26 2.25
CA PHE A 106 -8.69 2.26 1.27
C PHE A 106 -8.81 0.84 1.85
N ASP A 107 -8.84 -0.16 0.98
CA ASP A 107 -9.02 -1.58 1.31
C ASP A 107 -7.73 -2.23 1.81
N LEU A 108 -6.60 -1.75 1.28
CA LEU A 108 -5.29 -2.37 1.39
C LEU A 108 -4.22 -1.28 1.53
N VAL A 109 -3.17 -1.56 2.30
CA VAL A 109 -1.90 -0.82 2.30
C VAL A 109 -0.83 -1.67 1.67
N SER A 110 -0.11 -1.11 0.69
CA SER A 110 1.05 -1.70 0.02
C SER A 110 2.21 -0.72 0.12
N VAL A 111 3.18 -1.03 0.98
CA VAL A 111 4.36 -0.19 1.26
C VAL A 111 5.47 -1.01 1.94
N GLY A 112 5.54 -2.31 1.65
CA GLY A 112 6.48 -3.18 2.34
C GLY A 112 6.30 -3.21 3.87
N LEU A 113 5.05 -3.06 4.37
CA LEU A 113 4.78 -2.83 5.79
C LEU A 113 5.12 -4.05 6.66
N THR A 114 6.11 -3.91 7.55
CA THR A 114 6.50 -4.97 8.49
C THR A 114 5.38 -5.24 9.51
N PRO A 115 4.94 -6.51 9.70
CA PRO A 115 3.87 -6.87 10.63
C PRO A 115 4.36 -6.94 12.08
N THR A 116 4.65 -5.80 12.70
CA THR A 116 5.03 -5.72 14.12
C THR A 116 3.87 -6.09 15.05
N ALA A 117 4.18 -6.47 16.29
CA ALA A 117 3.17 -6.78 17.30
C ALA A 117 2.21 -5.61 17.54
N LEU A 118 2.72 -4.36 17.51
CA LEU A 118 1.89 -3.16 17.65
C LEU A 118 0.93 -3.01 16.46
N ARG A 119 1.45 -3.09 15.23
CA ARG A 119 0.64 -2.95 14.01
C ARG A 119 -0.40 -4.05 13.89
N LYS A 120 -0.09 -5.29 14.30
CA LYS A 120 -1.04 -6.42 14.33
C LYS A 120 -2.24 -6.20 15.26
N LYS A 121 -2.15 -5.31 16.26
CA LYS A 121 -3.31 -4.94 17.08
C LYS A 121 -4.31 -4.09 16.28
N ALA A 122 -3.81 -3.23 15.39
CA ALA A 122 -4.61 -2.26 14.63
C ALA A 122 -5.16 -2.80 13.31
N VAL A 123 -4.40 -3.63 12.60
CA VAL A 123 -4.71 -4.11 11.25
C VAL A 123 -4.44 -5.62 11.13
N SER A 124 -4.91 -6.25 10.04
CA SER A 124 -4.57 -7.62 9.67
C SER A 124 -3.55 -7.62 8.54
N PHE A 125 -2.69 -8.64 8.49
CA PHE A 125 -1.61 -8.74 7.52
C PHE A 125 -1.74 -9.98 6.65
N SER A 126 -1.33 -9.87 5.39
CA SER A 126 -1.01 -11.02 4.54
C SER A 126 0.30 -11.68 5.00
N ARG A 127 0.65 -12.80 4.36
CA ARG A 127 2.04 -13.26 4.34
C ARG A 127 2.92 -12.22 3.64
N SER A 128 4.23 -12.30 3.86
CA SER A 128 5.18 -11.36 3.29
C SER A 128 5.36 -11.57 1.79
N TYR A 129 5.66 -10.48 1.07
CA TYR A 129 5.86 -10.46 -0.38
C TYR A 129 7.17 -9.78 -0.81
N VAL A 130 7.86 -9.10 0.10
CA VAL A 130 9.15 -8.44 -0.15
C VAL A 130 10.04 -8.51 1.09
N PRO A 131 11.32 -8.83 0.97
CA PRO A 131 12.32 -8.69 2.03
C PRO A 131 13.13 -7.42 1.81
N TYR A 132 13.66 -6.83 2.87
CA TYR A 132 14.64 -5.75 2.84
C TYR A 132 15.52 -5.77 4.09
N GLU A 133 16.70 -5.18 3.99
CA GLU A 133 17.64 -5.03 5.09
C GLU A 133 17.61 -3.60 5.61
N LEU A 134 17.56 -3.42 6.93
CA LEU A 134 17.76 -2.12 7.55
C LEU A 134 19.24 -1.89 7.80
N VAL A 135 19.75 -0.75 7.32
CA VAL A 135 21.14 -0.37 7.42
C VAL A 135 21.30 1.00 8.10
N LEU A 136 22.44 1.23 8.73
CA LEU A 136 22.82 2.56 9.19
C LEU A 136 23.67 3.22 8.11
N ALA A 137 23.20 4.32 7.56
CA ALA A 137 23.93 5.17 6.62
C ALA A 137 24.68 6.26 7.37
N ALA A 138 25.90 6.55 6.95
CA ALA A 138 26.72 7.65 7.46
C ALA A 138 27.47 8.34 6.32
N THR A 139 28.04 9.53 6.57
CA THR A 139 28.96 10.13 5.57
C THR A 139 30.18 9.24 5.36
N LYS A 140 30.74 9.23 4.16
CA LYS A 140 32.00 8.51 3.87
C LYS A 140 33.16 8.95 4.77
N LYS A 141 33.11 10.18 5.28
CA LYS A 141 34.11 10.76 6.18
C LYS A 141 33.89 10.41 7.67
N SER A 142 32.78 9.74 8.01
CA SER A 142 32.49 9.36 9.39
C SER A 142 33.60 8.47 9.94
N THR A 143 34.09 8.82 11.13
CA THR A 143 35.12 8.11 11.90
C THR A 143 34.56 7.33 13.07
N ILE A 144 33.22 7.36 13.27
CA ILE A 144 32.57 6.56 14.31
C ILE A 144 32.78 5.07 13.97
N ALA A 145 33.28 4.31 14.95
CA ALA A 145 33.53 2.90 14.78
C ALA A 145 32.24 2.12 14.43
N PRO A 146 32.30 1.06 13.61
CA PRO A 146 31.11 0.30 13.18
C PRO A 146 30.65 -0.68 14.26
N THR A 147 30.36 -0.17 15.44
CA THR A 147 29.84 -0.95 16.58
C THR A 147 28.60 -0.27 17.16
N ILE A 148 27.65 -1.05 17.62
CA ILE A 148 26.45 -0.51 18.30
C ILE A 148 26.83 0.43 19.45
N ALA A 149 27.83 0.06 20.25
CA ALA A 149 28.28 0.88 21.37
C ALA A 149 28.77 2.28 20.97
N ALA A 150 29.50 2.39 19.85
CA ALA A 150 30.02 3.67 19.36
C ALA A 150 28.88 4.58 18.85
N TRP A 151 27.84 4.02 18.25
CA TRP A 151 26.68 4.76 17.76
C TRP A 151 25.63 5.02 18.85
N ASN A 152 25.59 4.20 19.90
CA ASN A 152 24.69 4.38 21.06
C ASN A 152 25.32 5.27 22.13
N THR A 153 25.60 6.52 21.76
CA THR A 153 26.33 7.48 22.61
C THR A 153 25.63 8.84 22.60
N ALA A 154 25.60 9.51 23.74
CA ALA A 154 25.12 10.89 23.83
C ALA A 154 25.93 11.79 22.87
N GLY A 155 25.24 12.66 22.13
CA GLY A 155 25.84 13.52 21.11
C GLY A 155 25.86 12.89 19.69
N VAL A 156 25.50 11.62 19.55
CA VAL A 156 25.19 11.03 18.24
C VAL A 156 23.72 11.26 17.92
N THR A 157 23.43 11.78 16.73
CA THR A 157 22.07 11.94 16.19
C THR A 157 21.87 10.96 15.04
N ILE A 158 20.82 10.15 15.14
CA ILE A 158 20.42 9.18 14.11
C ILE A 158 19.02 9.54 13.63
N THR A 159 18.88 9.71 12.31
CA THR A 159 17.61 10.05 11.66
C THR A 159 16.92 8.81 11.12
N SER A 160 15.60 8.90 10.93
CA SER A 160 14.79 7.82 10.35
C SER A 160 13.45 8.34 9.82
N LEU A 161 12.73 7.48 9.09
CA LEU A 161 11.36 7.74 8.66
C LEU A 161 10.39 7.66 9.85
N GLN A 162 9.55 8.67 10.01
CA GLN A 162 8.57 8.75 11.09
C GLN A 162 7.54 7.62 11.03
N GLY A 163 7.34 6.92 12.15
CA GLY A 163 6.38 5.82 12.28
C GLY A 163 6.84 4.49 11.68
N SER A 164 8.08 4.43 11.17
CA SER A 164 8.67 3.23 10.57
C SER A 164 9.23 2.23 11.61
N THR A 165 9.68 1.09 11.12
CA THR A 165 10.49 0.15 11.90
C THR A 165 11.90 0.67 12.15
N ASP A 166 12.39 1.58 11.30
CA ASP A 166 13.69 2.22 11.40
C ASP A 166 13.74 3.12 12.63
N GLU A 167 12.71 3.96 12.83
CA GLU A 167 12.54 4.74 14.05
C GLU A 167 12.51 3.83 15.29
N SER A 168 11.79 2.72 15.21
CA SER A 168 11.69 1.75 16.29
C SER A 168 13.05 1.12 16.61
N LEU A 169 13.83 0.79 15.57
CA LEU A 169 15.17 0.23 15.69
C LEU A 169 16.14 1.26 16.31
N VAL A 170 16.09 2.53 15.87
CA VAL A 170 16.91 3.58 16.48
C VAL A 170 16.65 3.67 17.98
N LYS A 171 15.39 3.67 18.39
CA LYS A 171 15.00 3.75 19.80
C LYS A 171 15.38 2.51 20.62
N SER A 172 15.37 1.31 20.02
CA SER A 172 15.72 0.07 20.73
C SER A 172 17.23 -0.16 20.84
N ASP A 173 17.95 0.03 19.73
CA ASP A 173 19.34 -0.38 19.62
C ASP A 173 20.32 0.77 19.95
N PHE A 174 19.86 2.02 19.83
CA PHE A 174 20.64 3.22 20.10
C PHE A 174 19.94 4.17 21.12
N PRO A 175 19.49 3.68 22.28
CA PRO A 175 18.66 4.46 23.22
C PRO A 175 19.38 5.67 23.84
N LYS A 176 20.71 5.78 23.74
CA LYS A 176 21.48 6.94 24.20
C LYS A 176 21.71 7.98 23.11
N ALA A 177 21.53 7.62 21.85
CA ALA A 177 21.60 8.54 20.73
C ALA A 177 20.32 9.39 20.65
N THR A 178 20.42 10.58 20.07
CA THR A 178 19.24 11.37 19.71
C THR A 178 18.57 10.75 18.48
N SER A 179 17.29 10.44 18.60
CA SER A 179 16.47 9.92 17.48
C SER A 179 15.65 11.06 16.89
N ASP A 180 15.97 11.50 15.67
CA ASP A 180 15.22 12.50 14.93
C ASP A 180 14.45 11.82 13.79
N THR A 181 13.18 12.17 13.61
CA THR A 181 12.32 11.55 12.62
C THR A 181 11.84 12.54 11.56
N PHE A 182 11.74 12.08 10.31
CA PHE A 182 11.36 12.89 9.17
C PHE A 182 10.20 12.25 8.41
N PRO A 183 9.40 13.03 7.66
CA PRO A 183 8.26 12.51 6.91
C PRO A 183 8.67 11.67 5.69
N ASP A 184 9.93 11.75 5.26
CA ASP A 184 10.49 11.01 4.14
C ASP A 184 11.99 10.70 4.35
N ASP A 185 12.44 9.60 3.73
CA ASP A 185 13.83 9.12 3.85
C ASP A 185 14.84 10.04 3.18
N THR A 186 14.45 10.72 2.12
CA THR A 186 15.34 11.67 1.43
C THR A 186 15.73 12.79 2.37
N THR A 187 14.76 13.35 3.09
CA THR A 187 15.01 14.39 4.11
C THR A 187 15.87 13.86 5.26
N ALA A 188 15.60 12.64 5.75
CA ALA A 188 16.42 12.01 6.78
C ALA A 188 17.88 11.82 6.34
N LEU A 189 18.12 11.32 5.14
CA LEU A 189 19.46 11.15 4.56
C LEU A 189 20.16 12.48 4.25
N LEU A 190 19.40 13.53 3.88
CA LEU A 190 19.94 14.87 3.67
C LEU A 190 20.52 15.47 4.98
N GLN A 191 19.93 15.18 6.15
CA GLN A 191 20.50 15.61 7.41
C GLN A 191 21.92 15.02 7.60
N VAL A 192 22.09 13.75 7.23
CA VAL A 192 23.39 13.07 7.32
C VAL A 192 24.37 13.64 6.30
N SER A 193 23.98 13.77 5.05
CA SER A 193 24.87 14.24 3.98
C SER A 193 25.35 15.67 4.18
N THR A 194 24.56 16.50 4.88
CA THR A 194 24.89 17.89 5.22
C THR A 194 25.56 18.03 6.60
N GLY A 195 25.79 16.93 7.30
CA GLY A 195 26.47 16.92 8.62
C GLY A 195 25.62 17.41 9.79
N ARG A 196 24.29 17.51 9.63
CA ARG A 196 23.34 17.85 10.72
C ARG A 196 23.00 16.67 11.59
N ALA A 197 23.15 15.44 11.06
CA ALA A 197 23.05 14.20 11.80
C ALA A 197 24.26 13.31 11.52
N ASN A 198 24.56 12.39 12.42
CA ASN A 198 25.69 11.47 12.30
C ASN A 198 25.37 10.27 11.41
N GLY A 199 24.12 9.78 11.45
CA GLY A 199 23.66 8.65 10.67
C GLY A 199 22.15 8.66 10.45
N ALA A 200 21.71 7.76 9.56
CA ALA A 200 20.31 7.47 9.32
C ALA A 200 20.09 5.96 9.26
N VAL A 201 19.03 5.45 9.85
CA VAL A 201 18.55 4.09 9.62
C VAL A 201 17.52 4.14 8.51
N VAL A 202 17.76 3.35 7.46
CA VAL A 202 16.93 3.25 6.25
C VAL A 202 17.05 1.84 5.67
N GLU A 203 16.20 1.50 4.70
CA GLU A 203 16.39 0.30 3.90
C GLU A 203 17.62 0.45 2.97
N ASP A 204 18.31 -0.66 2.73
CA ASP A 204 19.55 -0.72 1.94
C ASP A 204 19.38 -0.15 0.52
N TYR A 205 18.26 -0.46 -0.14
CA TYR A 205 17.95 0.06 -1.47
C TYR A 205 17.71 1.57 -1.50
N ILE A 206 17.15 2.15 -0.41
CA ILE A 206 16.96 3.60 -0.27
C ILE A 206 18.31 4.32 -0.21
N LEU A 207 19.26 3.81 0.59
CA LEU A 207 20.62 4.33 0.60
C LEU A 207 21.26 4.28 -0.79
N GLY A 208 21.07 3.16 -1.51
CA GLY A 208 21.55 2.99 -2.88
C GLY A 208 20.99 4.04 -3.85
N GLN A 209 19.68 4.29 -3.77
CA GLN A 209 19.00 5.30 -4.60
C GLN A 209 19.44 6.73 -4.26
N PHE A 210 19.53 7.05 -2.97
CA PHE A 210 20.02 8.36 -2.52
C PHE A 210 21.41 8.64 -3.05
N ASN A 211 22.32 7.68 -2.95
CA ASN A 211 23.69 7.81 -3.42
C ASN A 211 23.78 8.01 -4.93
N LYS A 212 22.94 7.33 -5.73
CA LYS A 212 22.87 7.55 -7.19
C LYS A 212 22.49 8.99 -7.53
N ALA A 213 21.59 9.60 -6.75
CA ALA A 213 21.11 10.96 -6.98
C ALA A 213 22.05 12.04 -6.39
N ASN A 214 22.88 11.71 -5.39
CA ASN A 214 23.63 12.67 -4.57
C ASN A 214 25.14 12.40 -4.57
N SER A 215 25.73 12.09 -5.72
CA SER A 215 27.19 11.93 -5.90
C SER A 215 27.83 10.90 -4.96
N ASN A 216 27.08 9.91 -4.52
CA ASN A 216 27.57 8.81 -3.68
C ASN A 216 28.31 9.28 -2.40
N VAL A 217 27.69 10.19 -1.65
CA VAL A 217 28.29 10.85 -0.46
C VAL A 217 28.19 10.05 0.83
N LEU A 218 27.26 9.10 0.90
CA LEU A 218 27.03 8.27 2.08
C LEU A 218 27.61 6.86 1.90
N LYS A 219 27.84 6.17 3.00
CA LYS A 219 28.22 4.76 3.08
C LYS A 219 27.34 4.04 4.08
N GLU A 220 27.15 2.76 3.89
CA GLU A 220 26.63 1.89 4.93
C GLU A 220 27.69 1.69 6.02
N VAL A 221 27.29 1.73 7.27
CA VAL A 221 28.12 1.35 8.42
C VAL A 221 28.03 -0.17 8.58
N LYS A 222 29.10 -0.86 8.22
CA LYS A 222 29.14 -2.33 8.25
C LYS A 222 29.37 -2.84 9.67
N PHE A 223 28.27 -3.18 10.36
CA PHE A 223 28.31 -3.88 11.64
C PHE A 223 28.74 -5.33 11.46
N SER A 224 29.17 -5.98 12.53
CA SER A 224 29.53 -7.43 12.52
C SER A 224 28.34 -8.34 12.25
N THR A 225 27.15 -7.89 12.58
CA THR A 225 25.86 -8.52 12.25
C THR A 225 24.93 -7.49 11.62
N PRO A 226 24.10 -7.85 10.63
CA PRO A 226 23.09 -6.97 10.08
C PRO A 226 22.21 -6.38 11.21
N LEU A 227 21.79 -5.12 11.08
CA LEU A 227 20.90 -4.49 12.05
C LEU A 227 19.54 -5.20 12.10
N SER A 228 18.93 -5.42 10.96
CA SER A 228 17.67 -6.15 10.85
C SER A 228 17.41 -6.57 9.42
N ILE A 229 16.81 -7.76 9.26
CA ILE A 229 16.17 -8.16 8.00
C ILE A 229 14.68 -8.14 8.25
N ALA A 230 13.96 -7.36 7.47
CA ALA A 230 12.52 -7.21 7.59
C ALA A 230 11.80 -7.83 6.38
N TYR A 231 10.53 -8.17 6.58
CA TYR A 231 9.68 -8.78 5.57
C TYR A 231 8.39 -7.98 5.47
N GLY A 232 8.21 -7.29 4.35
CA GLY A 232 7.03 -6.49 4.06
C GLY A 232 5.82 -7.35 3.70
N SER A 233 4.65 -6.94 4.17
CA SER A 233 3.35 -7.59 3.96
C SER A 233 2.30 -6.55 3.57
N TYR A 234 1.26 -6.97 2.88
CA TYR A 234 0.07 -6.14 2.71
C TYR A 234 -0.68 -6.05 4.04
N ALA A 235 -1.18 -4.86 4.36
CA ALA A 235 -2.07 -4.68 5.50
C ALA A 235 -3.50 -4.42 5.00
N VAL A 236 -4.48 -5.00 5.70
CA VAL A 236 -5.91 -4.82 5.45
C VAL A 236 -6.63 -4.46 6.73
N GLN A 237 -7.87 -4.00 6.64
CA GLN A 237 -8.68 -3.72 7.81
C GLN A 237 -8.71 -4.90 8.77
N LYS A 238 -8.64 -4.58 10.06
CA LYS A 238 -8.66 -5.60 11.13
C LYS A 238 -9.87 -6.52 10.98
N GLY A 239 -9.62 -7.84 10.93
CA GLY A 239 -10.65 -8.86 10.82
C GLY A 239 -11.13 -9.16 9.40
N ASN A 240 -10.64 -8.49 8.34
CA ASN A 240 -10.96 -8.88 6.97
C ASN A 240 -10.20 -10.16 6.55
N THR A 241 -10.64 -11.29 7.10
CA THR A 241 -10.01 -12.60 6.87
C THR A 241 -10.18 -13.09 5.45
N ALA A 242 -11.27 -12.70 4.77
CA ALA A 242 -11.52 -13.08 3.38
C ALA A 242 -10.45 -12.49 2.45
N LEU A 243 -10.17 -11.18 2.58
CA LEU A 243 -9.12 -10.53 1.78
C LEU A 243 -7.73 -11.06 2.15
N VAL A 244 -7.42 -11.25 3.44
CA VAL A 244 -6.14 -11.86 3.88
C VAL A 244 -5.94 -13.23 3.25
N SER A 245 -6.95 -14.10 3.29
CA SER A 245 -6.87 -15.44 2.71
C SER A 245 -6.60 -15.40 1.21
N TYR A 246 -7.28 -14.49 0.50
CA TYR A 246 -7.05 -14.31 -0.93
C TYR A 246 -5.64 -13.80 -1.23
N LEU A 247 -5.17 -12.77 -0.50
CA LEU A 247 -3.81 -12.23 -0.63
C LEU A 247 -2.75 -13.30 -0.38
N ASN A 248 -2.93 -14.14 0.63
CA ASN A 248 -1.99 -15.22 0.91
C ASN A 248 -1.90 -16.23 -0.24
N LYS A 249 -3.04 -16.62 -0.84
CA LYS A 249 -3.09 -17.48 -2.03
C LYS A 249 -2.45 -16.80 -3.24
N PHE A 250 -2.73 -15.50 -3.43
CA PHE A 250 -2.15 -14.71 -4.50
C PHE A 250 -0.62 -14.65 -4.40
N ILE A 251 -0.08 -14.29 -3.23
CA ILE A 251 1.36 -14.19 -3.00
C ILE A 251 2.04 -15.54 -3.25
N CYS A 252 1.49 -16.64 -2.70
CA CYS A 252 2.01 -17.98 -2.95
C CYS A 252 1.99 -18.35 -4.43
N GLY A 253 0.88 -18.11 -5.11
CA GLY A 253 0.77 -18.40 -6.54
C GLY A 253 1.73 -17.56 -7.38
N ALA A 254 1.92 -16.27 -7.05
CA ALA A 254 2.85 -15.40 -7.73
C ALA A 254 4.33 -15.78 -7.46
N GLN A 255 4.63 -16.22 -6.24
CA GLN A 255 5.95 -16.71 -5.85
C GLN A 255 6.29 -18.02 -6.60
N THR A 256 5.43 -19.03 -6.53
CA THR A 256 5.67 -20.34 -7.14
C THR A 256 5.68 -20.31 -8.68
N SER A 257 4.93 -19.40 -9.30
CA SER A 257 4.92 -19.21 -10.76
C SER A 257 6.05 -18.31 -11.29
N GLY A 258 6.92 -17.77 -10.41
CA GLY A 258 7.98 -16.84 -10.79
C GLY A 258 7.50 -15.42 -11.15
N GLN A 259 6.19 -15.12 -11.03
CA GLN A 259 5.66 -13.79 -11.35
C GLN A 259 6.20 -12.69 -10.42
N MET A 260 6.45 -13.01 -9.14
CA MET A 260 7.08 -12.09 -8.20
C MET A 260 8.53 -11.79 -8.61
N ALA A 261 9.33 -12.83 -8.89
CA ALA A 261 10.72 -12.65 -9.35
C ALA A 261 10.78 -11.80 -10.62
N LYS A 262 9.93 -12.10 -11.60
CA LYS A 262 9.85 -11.33 -12.85
C LYS A 262 9.48 -9.86 -12.63
N ALA A 263 8.53 -9.59 -11.73
CA ALA A 263 8.14 -8.22 -11.39
C ALA A 263 9.29 -7.47 -10.72
N TYR A 264 10.00 -8.13 -9.79
CA TYR A 264 11.14 -7.57 -9.09
C TYR A 264 12.30 -7.25 -10.04
N GLU A 265 12.74 -8.22 -10.83
CA GLU A 265 13.82 -8.06 -11.81
C GLU A 265 13.55 -6.95 -12.83
N SER A 266 12.28 -6.80 -13.25
CA SER A 266 11.89 -5.77 -14.21
C SER A 266 11.93 -4.34 -13.64
N THR A 267 11.93 -4.18 -12.32
CA THR A 267 11.93 -2.88 -11.63
C THR A 267 13.27 -2.57 -10.97
N GLU A 268 13.94 -3.58 -10.41
CA GLU A 268 15.22 -3.47 -9.72
C GLU A 268 16.45 -3.59 -10.66
N GLY A 269 16.22 -3.84 -11.93
CA GLY A 269 17.27 -4.18 -12.87
C GLY A 269 17.66 -5.66 -12.79
N ALA A 270 18.93 -5.98 -12.92
CA ALA A 270 19.41 -7.37 -12.95
C ALA A 270 19.41 -8.08 -11.58
N SER A 271 18.92 -7.46 -10.52
CA SER A 271 18.88 -8.08 -9.19
C SER A 271 17.80 -9.13 -9.12
N SER A 272 18.10 -10.31 -8.55
CA SER A 272 17.11 -11.34 -8.28
C SER A 272 16.33 -11.02 -7.01
N LEU A 273 15.05 -11.41 -6.97
CA LEU A 273 14.24 -11.31 -5.75
C LEU A 273 14.92 -12.09 -4.63
N PRO A 274 15.24 -11.47 -3.48
CA PRO A 274 15.83 -12.18 -2.36
C PRO A 274 14.92 -13.30 -1.85
N LYS A 275 15.51 -14.28 -1.13
CA LYS A 275 14.79 -15.47 -0.67
C LYS A 275 13.62 -15.08 0.24
N MET A 276 12.43 -15.45 -0.17
CA MET A 276 11.19 -15.29 0.60
C MET A 276 10.91 -16.52 1.46
N PRO A 277 10.17 -16.36 2.57
CA PRO A 277 9.62 -17.50 3.30
C PRO A 277 8.80 -18.41 2.37
N ALA A 278 8.98 -19.71 2.54
CA ALA A 278 8.26 -20.69 1.72
C ALA A 278 6.73 -20.58 1.89
N CYS A 279 6.02 -20.88 0.86
CA CYS A 279 4.59 -21.12 0.90
C CYS A 279 4.27 -22.49 1.50
#